data_924ab47b3a004370f7ba8c6bc946877e
#
_entry.id   924ab47b3a004370f7ba8c6bc946877e
#
_cell.length_a   1.000
_cell.length_b   1.000
_cell.length_c   1.000
_cell.angle_alpha   90.00
_cell.angle_beta   90.00
_cell.angle_gamma   90.00
#
_symmetry.space_group_name_H-M   'P 1'
#
loop_
_entity.id
_entity.type
_entity.pdbx_description
1 polymer ?
#
loop_
_entity_poly.entity_id
_entity_poly.type
_entity_poly.pdbx_seq_one_letter_code
_entity_poly.pdbx_strand_id
1 'polypeptide(L)'
;MIKNNKSFHDFSTTTLQGKVFELNKLKGKKVMVVNTASKCGLTPQYKGLQALYEKYGSDEFTIIGFPANDFLWQEPGNNDEIAAFCTKNYGVSFPMMQKISVKGSGMDPIYKWLTKKEENGVSDASVKWNFQKFLIDESGKWVDVIGPRDEPDSEQIINWVKGED
;
A
#
# COMPACT_ATOMS: atom_id res chain seq x y z
N MET A 1 21.71 23.01 -7.11
CA MET A 1 21.66 21.62 -7.59
C MET A 1 20.23 21.09 -7.43
N ILE A 2 19.61 20.70 -8.51
CA ILE A 2 18.28 20.13 -8.48
C ILE A 2 18.39 18.70 -7.97
N LYS A 3 17.71 18.41 -6.86
CA LYS A 3 17.68 17.07 -6.30
C LYS A 3 16.64 16.26 -7.07
N ASN A 4 17.08 15.25 -7.81
CA ASN A 4 16.18 14.35 -8.52
C ASN A 4 15.62 13.34 -7.54
N ASN A 5 14.36 13.54 -7.13
CA ASN A 5 13.69 12.60 -6.25
C ASN A 5 13.28 11.37 -7.05
N LYS A 6 13.32 10.20 -6.41
CA LYS A 6 12.83 8.97 -7.02
C LYS A 6 11.32 9.01 -7.18
N SER A 7 10.84 8.41 -8.24
CA SER A 7 9.41 8.11 -8.41
C SER A 7 9.09 6.78 -7.73
N PHE A 8 7.83 6.59 -7.37
CA PHE A 8 7.34 5.29 -6.91
C PHE A 8 7.68 4.18 -7.90
N HIS A 9 7.66 4.49 -9.20
CA HIS A 9 7.96 3.53 -10.27
C HIS A 9 9.42 3.10 -10.35
N ASP A 10 10.32 3.75 -9.62
CA ASP A 10 11.74 3.41 -9.63
C ASP A 10 12.09 2.24 -8.71
N PHE A 11 11.13 1.76 -7.93
CA PHE A 11 11.35 0.67 -6.98
C PHE A 11 10.90 -0.67 -7.53
N SER A 12 11.46 -1.73 -6.97
CA SER A 12 10.95 -3.08 -7.14
C SER A 12 10.73 -3.71 -5.76
N THR A 13 9.89 -4.72 -5.71
CA THR A 13 9.60 -5.44 -4.49
C THR A 13 9.38 -6.91 -4.84
N THR A 14 8.94 -7.72 -3.88
CA THR A 14 8.72 -9.15 -4.08
C THR A 14 7.30 -9.49 -3.61
N THR A 15 6.59 -10.29 -4.40
CA THR A 15 5.23 -10.72 -4.05
C THR A 15 5.26 -11.73 -2.89
N LEU A 16 4.09 -12.00 -2.30
CA LEU A 16 3.95 -13.04 -1.28
C LEU A 16 4.44 -14.40 -1.79
N GLN A 17 4.35 -14.65 -3.10
CA GLN A 17 4.78 -15.89 -3.72
C GLN A 17 6.26 -15.91 -4.08
N GLY A 18 7.00 -14.87 -3.76
CA GLY A 18 8.45 -14.81 -3.98
C GLY A 18 8.87 -14.34 -5.37
N LYS A 19 7.96 -13.75 -6.14
CA LYS A 19 8.27 -13.23 -7.49
C LYS A 19 8.62 -11.76 -7.42
N VAL A 20 9.62 -11.34 -8.20
CA VAL A 20 9.96 -9.93 -8.33
C VAL A 20 8.81 -9.16 -8.96
N PHE A 21 8.47 -8.01 -8.39
CA PHE A 21 7.42 -7.13 -8.87
C PHE A 21 8.01 -5.74 -9.11
N GLU A 22 8.13 -5.36 -10.38
CA GLU A 22 8.65 -4.05 -10.76
C GLU A 22 7.54 -3.02 -10.72
N LEU A 23 7.70 -1.96 -9.89
CA LEU A 23 6.65 -0.94 -9.77
C LEU A 23 6.50 -0.09 -11.03
N ASN A 24 7.46 -0.13 -11.96
CA ASN A 24 7.32 0.55 -13.25
C ASN A 24 6.19 -0.04 -14.11
N LYS A 25 5.74 -1.25 -13.81
CA LYS A 25 4.59 -1.85 -14.48
C LYS A 25 3.28 -1.13 -14.16
N LEU A 26 3.29 -0.27 -13.15
CA LEU A 26 2.11 0.46 -12.69
C LEU A 26 1.98 1.86 -13.29
N LYS A 27 2.87 2.23 -14.20
CA LYS A 27 2.77 3.51 -14.89
C LYS A 27 1.41 3.64 -15.57
N GLY A 28 0.78 4.79 -15.40
CA GLY A 28 -0.54 5.04 -15.94
C GLY A 28 -1.68 4.66 -15.02
N LYS A 29 -1.37 4.07 -13.86
CA LYS A 29 -2.38 3.69 -12.86
C LYS A 29 -2.23 4.53 -11.60
N LYS A 30 -3.36 4.90 -11.01
CA LYS A 30 -3.40 5.37 -9.63
C LYS A 30 -3.16 4.15 -8.73
N VAL A 31 -2.36 4.32 -7.68
CA VAL A 31 -2.01 3.23 -6.77
C VAL A 31 -2.34 3.62 -5.35
N MET A 32 -3.08 2.77 -4.65
CA MET A 32 -3.23 2.87 -3.21
C MET A 32 -2.27 1.86 -2.57
N VAL A 33 -1.34 2.36 -1.77
CA VAL A 33 -0.39 1.54 -1.01
C VAL A 33 -0.89 1.43 0.42
N VAL A 34 -1.05 0.21 0.93
CA VAL A 34 -1.58 -0.01 2.28
C VAL A 34 -0.75 -1.05 3.01
N ASN A 35 -0.41 -0.77 4.28
CA ASN A 35 0.23 -1.75 5.15
C ASN A 35 -0.85 -2.55 5.87
N THR A 36 -0.69 -3.88 5.90
CA THR A 36 -1.76 -4.77 6.35
C THR A 36 -1.33 -5.66 7.51
N ALA A 37 -2.34 -6.21 8.21
CA ALA A 37 -2.13 -7.14 9.30
C ALA A 37 -3.31 -8.10 9.41
N SER A 38 -3.05 -9.33 9.90
CA SER A 38 -4.05 -10.39 9.99
C SER A 38 -4.75 -10.45 11.35
N LYS A 39 -4.19 -9.78 12.38
CA LYS A 39 -4.68 -9.87 13.76
C LYS A 39 -4.95 -8.49 14.38
N CYS A 40 -5.34 -7.53 13.57
CA CYS A 40 -5.66 -6.18 14.00
C CYS A 40 -7.18 -5.99 14.09
N GLY A 41 -7.64 -5.09 14.96
CA GLY A 41 -9.05 -4.68 14.98
C GLY A 41 -9.51 -4.09 13.64
N LEU A 42 -8.59 -3.57 12.83
CA LEU A 42 -8.88 -3.01 11.51
C LEU A 42 -8.76 -4.03 10.38
N THR A 43 -8.37 -5.28 10.66
CA THR A 43 -8.22 -6.33 9.64
C THR A 43 -9.46 -6.49 8.75
N PRO A 44 -10.72 -6.31 9.26
CA PRO A 44 -11.89 -6.32 8.37
C PRO A 44 -11.87 -5.31 7.23
N GLN A 45 -10.99 -4.31 7.25
CA GLN A 45 -10.81 -3.40 6.11
C GLN A 45 -10.36 -4.12 4.84
N TYR A 46 -9.80 -5.33 4.93
CA TYR A 46 -9.54 -6.15 3.74
C TYR A 46 -10.79 -6.31 2.88
N LYS A 47 -11.95 -6.42 3.51
CA LYS A 47 -13.22 -6.55 2.77
C LYS A 47 -13.49 -5.31 1.92
N GLY A 48 -13.33 -4.13 2.50
CA GLY A 48 -13.51 -2.87 1.78
C GLY A 48 -12.46 -2.66 0.70
N LEU A 49 -11.20 -3.02 0.97
CA LEU A 49 -10.13 -2.96 0.00
C LEU A 49 -10.44 -3.86 -1.21
N GLN A 50 -10.84 -5.09 -0.96
CA GLN A 50 -11.16 -6.03 -2.03
C GLN A 50 -12.37 -5.56 -2.84
N ALA A 51 -13.41 -5.03 -2.18
CA ALA A 51 -14.58 -4.49 -2.87
C ALA A 51 -14.21 -3.30 -3.75
N LEU A 52 -13.35 -2.41 -3.26
CA LEU A 52 -12.85 -1.27 -4.02
C LEU A 52 -12.06 -1.75 -5.25
N TYR A 53 -11.22 -2.75 -5.06
CA TYR A 53 -10.43 -3.32 -6.14
C TYR A 53 -11.32 -4.01 -7.20
N GLU A 54 -12.32 -4.77 -6.77
CA GLU A 54 -13.25 -5.43 -7.70
C GLU A 54 -14.04 -4.42 -8.52
N LYS A 55 -14.41 -3.30 -7.92
CA LYS A 55 -15.21 -2.28 -8.60
C LYS A 55 -14.39 -1.38 -9.52
N TYR A 56 -13.20 -0.95 -9.08
CA TYR A 56 -12.40 0.06 -9.77
C TYR A 56 -11.05 -0.44 -10.28
N GLY A 57 -10.59 -1.62 -9.86
CA GLY A 57 -9.33 -2.19 -10.32
C GLY A 57 -9.37 -2.41 -11.83
N SER A 58 -8.36 -1.87 -12.52
CA SER A 58 -8.35 -1.84 -13.98
C SER A 58 -6.96 -1.42 -14.46
N ASP A 59 -6.87 -1.00 -15.73
CA ASP A 59 -5.67 -0.35 -16.26
C ASP A 59 -5.43 1.03 -15.66
N GLU A 60 -6.40 1.58 -14.93
CA GLU A 60 -6.35 2.93 -14.37
C GLU A 60 -6.16 2.99 -12.85
N PHE A 61 -6.37 1.88 -12.14
CA PHE A 61 -6.28 1.83 -10.67
C PHE A 61 -5.89 0.46 -10.17
N THR A 62 -5.05 0.43 -9.13
CA THR A 62 -4.74 -0.79 -8.39
C THR A 62 -4.47 -0.49 -6.92
N ILE A 63 -4.46 -1.55 -6.12
CA ILE A 63 -4.08 -1.53 -4.71
C ILE A 63 -2.87 -2.44 -4.54
N ILE A 64 -1.91 -2.03 -3.71
CA ILE A 64 -0.77 -2.86 -3.35
C ILE A 64 -0.74 -2.97 -1.83
N GLY A 65 -0.79 -4.19 -1.31
CA GLY A 65 -0.73 -4.45 0.12
C GLY A 65 0.66 -4.92 0.56
N PHE A 66 1.14 -4.37 1.65
CA PHE A 66 2.40 -4.75 2.29
C PHE A 66 2.11 -5.23 3.72
N PRO A 67 2.13 -6.53 3.99
CA PRO A 67 2.00 -7.00 5.37
C PRO A 67 3.15 -6.50 6.22
N ALA A 68 2.87 -6.08 7.44
CA ALA A 68 3.88 -5.56 8.35
C ALA A 68 3.57 -5.95 9.79
N ASN A 69 4.62 -6.29 10.55
CA ASN A 69 4.49 -6.76 11.94
C ASN A 69 4.96 -5.71 12.96
N ASP A 70 5.05 -4.43 12.54
CA ASP A 70 5.61 -3.36 13.37
C ASP A 70 4.68 -2.87 14.49
N PHE A 71 3.39 -3.16 14.40
CA PHE A 71 2.39 -2.65 15.34
C PHE A 71 1.83 -3.79 16.18
N LEU A 72 2.38 -3.94 17.41
CA LEU A 72 1.97 -4.93 18.40
C LEU A 72 1.97 -6.37 17.87
N TRP A 73 2.87 -6.66 16.92
CA TRP A 73 3.03 -8.01 16.33
C TRP A 73 1.72 -8.59 15.79
N GLN A 74 0.90 -7.76 15.13
CA GLN A 74 -0.39 -8.17 14.61
C GLN A 74 -0.32 -8.82 13.22
N GLU A 75 0.90 -9.05 12.70
CA GLU A 75 1.15 -9.84 11.50
C GLU A 75 2.30 -10.84 11.76
N PRO A 76 2.10 -11.82 12.67
CA PRO A 76 3.19 -12.72 13.05
C PRO A 76 3.46 -13.85 12.06
N GLY A 77 2.57 -14.09 11.10
CA GLY A 77 2.70 -15.18 10.15
C GLY A 77 3.81 -14.95 9.13
N ASN A 78 4.23 -16.03 8.47
CA ASN A 78 5.13 -15.93 7.32
C ASN A 78 4.34 -15.61 6.05
N ASN A 79 5.04 -15.43 4.92
CA ASN A 79 4.38 -15.04 3.68
C ASN A 79 3.33 -16.06 3.21
N ASP A 80 3.58 -17.36 3.36
CA ASP A 80 2.62 -18.40 2.97
C ASP A 80 1.37 -18.35 3.85
N GLU A 81 1.53 -18.17 5.14
CA GLU A 81 0.42 -18.05 6.09
C GLU A 81 -0.43 -16.80 5.81
N ILE A 82 0.23 -15.67 5.48
CA ILE A 82 -0.46 -14.43 5.14
C ILE A 82 -1.27 -14.61 3.85
N ALA A 83 -0.67 -15.24 2.82
CA ALA A 83 -1.35 -15.51 1.56
C ALA A 83 -2.60 -16.36 1.77
N ALA A 84 -2.47 -17.43 2.56
CA ALA A 84 -3.59 -18.30 2.88
C ALA A 84 -4.69 -17.57 3.66
N PHE A 85 -4.30 -16.73 4.62
CA PHE A 85 -5.26 -15.95 5.40
C PHE A 85 -6.06 -14.99 4.50
N CYS A 86 -5.38 -14.26 3.63
CA CYS A 86 -6.02 -13.28 2.75
C CYS A 86 -7.00 -13.96 1.78
N THR A 87 -6.61 -15.09 1.19
CA THR A 87 -7.45 -15.82 0.26
C THR A 87 -8.66 -16.43 0.96
N LYS A 88 -8.43 -17.11 2.09
CA LYS A 88 -9.48 -17.85 2.79
C LYS A 88 -10.52 -16.94 3.43
N ASN A 89 -10.08 -15.84 4.04
CA ASN A 89 -10.98 -15.00 4.85
C ASN A 89 -11.58 -13.84 4.08
N TYR A 90 -10.91 -13.33 3.05
CA TYR A 90 -11.34 -12.10 2.35
C TYR A 90 -11.30 -12.22 0.84
N GLY A 91 -10.83 -13.33 0.29
CA GLY A 91 -10.74 -13.51 -1.16
C GLY A 91 -9.90 -12.44 -1.85
N VAL A 92 -8.84 -11.99 -1.20
CA VAL A 92 -8.00 -10.89 -1.70
C VAL A 92 -7.38 -11.28 -3.04
N SER A 93 -7.59 -10.43 -4.06
CA SER A 93 -7.02 -10.63 -5.41
C SER A 93 -6.17 -9.46 -5.88
N PHE A 94 -6.14 -8.33 -5.15
CA PHE A 94 -5.19 -7.28 -5.47
C PHE A 94 -3.76 -7.71 -5.10
N PRO A 95 -2.73 -7.13 -5.73
CA PRO A 95 -1.34 -7.53 -5.46
C PRO A 95 -0.95 -7.38 -4.00
N MET A 96 -0.47 -8.49 -3.41
CA MET A 96 0.08 -8.52 -2.07
C MET A 96 1.56 -8.82 -2.14
N MET A 97 2.36 -8.03 -1.43
CA MET A 97 3.81 -8.17 -1.40
C MET A 97 4.25 -8.91 -0.14
N GLN A 98 5.53 -9.33 -0.13
CA GLN A 98 6.10 -9.99 1.05
C GLN A 98 6.04 -9.09 2.27
N LYS A 99 6.07 -9.70 3.44
CA LYS A 99 6.08 -8.96 4.71
C LYS A 99 7.35 -8.11 4.81
N ILE A 100 7.17 -6.84 5.17
CA ILE A 100 8.26 -5.87 5.32
C ILE A 100 8.11 -5.12 6.64
N SER A 101 9.12 -4.32 6.99
CA SER A 101 8.99 -3.32 8.04
C SER A 101 8.62 -1.98 7.43
N VAL A 102 7.69 -1.27 8.08
CA VAL A 102 7.21 0.04 7.62
C VAL A 102 7.57 1.17 8.60
N LYS A 103 8.36 0.86 9.63
CA LYS A 103 8.70 1.78 10.69
C LYS A 103 10.09 1.45 11.25
N GLY A 104 10.77 2.48 11.78
CA GLY A 104 12.07 2.29 12.45
C GLY A 104 13.23 2.15 11.47
N SER A 105 14.38 1.76 12.00
CA SER A 105 15.64 1.70 11.23
C SER A 105 15.64 0.61 10.16
N GLY A 106 14.85 -0.43 10.32
CA GLY A 106 14.73 -1.52 9.34
C GLY A 106 13.66 -1.29 8.29
N MET A 107 13.15 -0.07 8.18
CA MET A 107 12.08 0.27 7.25
C MET A 107 12.47 -0.04 5.79
N ASP A 108 11.54 -0.65 5.05
CA ASP A 108 11.72 -0.94 3.63
C ASP A 108 11.93 0.36 2.82
N PRO A 109 12.79 0.34 1.81
CA PRO A 109 13.06 1.55 1.00
C PRO A 109 11.80 2.21 0.40
N ILE A 110 10.79 1.44 0.03
CA ILE A 110 9.52 1.98 -0.47
C ILE A 110 8.84 2.82 0.62
N TYR A 111 8.79 2.32 1.85
CA TYR A 111 8.20 3.06 2.96
C TYR A 111 9.06 4.23 3.42
N LYS A 112 10.38 4.15 3.25
CA LYS A 112 11.25 5.31 3.44
C LYS A 112 10.86 6.42 2.46
N TRP A 113 10.65 6.08 1.21
CA TRP A 113 10.19 7.04 0.19
C TRP A 113 8.80 7.60 0.55
N LEU A 114 7.87 6.76 0.97
CA LEU A 114 6.52 7.17 1.33
C LEU A 114 6.47 8.14 2.51
N THR A 115 7.44 8.07 3.42
CA THR A 115 7.40 8.81 4.70
C THR A 115 8.37 9.98 4.78
N LYS A 116 9.25 10.16 3.81
CA LYS A 116 10.27 11.21 3.85
C LYS A 116 10.20 12.14 2.65
N LYS A 117 9.92 13.42 2.92
CA LYS A 117 9.88 14.46 1.88
C LYS A 117 11.18 14.53 1.09
N GLU A 118 12.32 14.34 1.74
CA GLU A 118 13.63 14.35 1.06
C GLU A 118 13.74 13.25 0.00
N GLU A 119 12.93 12.19 0.12
CA GLU A 119 12.89 11.09 -0.85
C GLU A 119 11.81 11.29 -1.91
N ASN A 120 10.58 11.63 -1.49
CA ASN A 120 9.44 11.72 -2.42
C ASN A 120 9.22 13.11 -3.01
N GLY A 121 9.81 14.15 -2.43
CA GLY A 121 9.70 15.52 -2.94
C GLY A 121 8.40 16.25 -2.58
N VAL A 122 7.51 15.64 -1.83
CA VAL A 122 6.19 16.20 -1.56
C VAL A 122 5.90 16.40 -0.08
N SER A 123 6.02 15.36 0.76
CA SER A 123 5.63 15.43 2.15
C SER A 123 6.34 14.42 3.02
N ASP A 124 6.56 14.81 4.28
CA ASP A 124 6.87 13.87 5.35
C ASP A 124 5.58 13.24 5.84
N ALA A 125 5.66 12.00 6.31
CA ALA A 125 4.56 11.30 6.93
C ALA A 125 5.13 10.23 7.85
N SER A 126 4.28 9.63 8.67
CA SER A 126 4.68 8.46 9.45
C SER A 126 3.56 7.44 9.39
N VAL A 127 3.91 6.16 9.43
CA VAL A 127 2.90 5.11 9.52
C VAL A 127 2.49 5.00 10.98
N LYS A 128 1.23 5.31 11.27
CA LYS A 128 0.72 5.40 12.65
C LYS A 128 0.14 4.10 13.15
N TRP A 129 -0.35 3.26 12.24
CA TRP A 129 -0.95 1.97 12.57
C TRP A 129 -1.15 1.13 11.31
N ASN A 130 -1.62 -0.10 11.48
CA ASN A 130 -1.99 -0.97 10.37
C ASN A 130 -3.12 -0.33 9.53
N PHE A 131 -3.13 -0.61 8.25
CA PHE A 131 -4.14 -0.14 7.28
C PHE A 131 -4.12 1.37 7.03
N GLN A 132 -2.96 2.00 7.19
CA GLN A 132 -2.75 3.36 6.70
C GLN A 132 -2.53 3.31 5.18
N LYS A 133 -3.10 4.27 4.46
CA LYS A 133 -3.10 4.28 3.00
C LYS A 133 -2.28 5.47 2.50
N PHE A 134 -1.51 5.23 1.43
CA PHE A 134 -0.83 6.27 0.68
C PHE A 134 -1.36 6.26 -0.75
N LEU A 135 -1.59 7.43 -1.33
CA LEU A 135 -2.12 7.57 -2.67
C LEU A 135 -1.02 8.05 -3.62
N ILE A 136 -0.85 7.35 -4.74
CA ILE A 136 0.17 7.62 -5.75
C ILE A 136 -0.52 7.85 -7.08
N ASP A 137 -0.13 8.90 -7.81
CA ASP A 137 -0.76 9.19 -9.10
C ASP A 137 -0.18 8.35 -10.26
N GLU A 138 -0.71 8.54 -11.45
CA GLU A 138 -0.36 7.76 -12.64
C GLU A 138 1.11 7.93 -13.05
N SER A 139 1.75 9.02 -12.64
CA SER A 139 3.17 9.27 -12.94
C SER A 139 4.12 8.77 -11.84
N GLY A 140 3.57 8.18 -10.78
CA GLY A 140 4.37 7.69 -9.67
C GLY A 140 4.68 8.73 -8.60
N LYS A 141 3.93 9.83 -8.59
CA LYS A 141 4.12 10.91 -7.63
C LYS A 141 3.27 10.70 -6.39
N TRP A 142 3.84 10.99 -5.22
CA TRP A 142 3.13 10.96 -3.93
C TRP A 142 2.02 12.02 -3.93
N VAL A 143 0.79 11.61 -3.61
CA VAL A 143 -0.39 12.49 -3.64
C VAL A 143 -0.89 12.82 -2.23
N ASP A 144 -1.13 11.79 -1.41
CA ASP A 144 -1.74 12.00 -0.10
C ASP A 144 -1.51 10.79 0.80
N VAL A 145 -1.76 10.98 2.09
CA VAL A 145 -1.78 9.93 3.09
C VAL A 145 -3.14 9.93 3.79
N ILE A 146 -3.73 8.75 3.91
CA ILE A 146 -5.06 8.57 4.51
C ILE A 146 -4.90 7.76 5.80
N GLY A 147 -5.52 8.22 6.87
CA GLY A 147 -5.37 7.61 8.19
C GLY A 147 -5.83 6.14 8.25
N PRO A 148 -5.29 5.37 9.21
CA PRO A 148 -5.59 3.94 9.30
C PRO A 148 -7.07 3.63 9.52
N ARG A 149 -7.77 4.49 10.26
CA ARG A 149 -9.17 4.26 10.62
C ARG A 149 -10.15 4.68 9.53
N ASP A 150 -9.67 5.40 8.52
CA ASP A 150 -10.51 5.81 7.39
C ASP A 150 -10.78 4.60 6.50
N GLU A 151 -12.06 4.31 6.26
CA GLU A 151 -12.47 3.15 5.49
C GLU A 151 -11.98 3.26 4.03
N PRO A 152 -11.62 2.13 3.42
CA PRO A 152 -11.14 2.13 2.02
C PRO A 152 -12.15 2.68 1.03
N ASP A 153 -13.44 2.60 1.33
CA ASP A 153 -14.53 3.08 0.48
C ASP A 153 -15.02 4.47 0.88
N SER A 154 -14.23 5.24 1.63
CA SER A 154 -14.60 6.61 1.98
C SER A 154 -14.78 7.47 0.72
N GLU A 155 -15.63 8.49 0.82
CA GLU A 155 -15.91 9.39 -0.28
C GLU A 155 -14.62 10.01 -0.85
N GLN A 156 -13.68 10.40 0.01
CA GLN A 156 -12.41 10.97 -0.40
C GLN A 156 -11.63 10.01 -1.31
N ILE A 157 -11.56 8.74 -0.95
CA ILE A 157 -10.82 7.73 -1.72
C ILE A 157 -11.54 7.46 -3.03
N ILE A 158 -12.85 7.28 -3.00
CA ILE A 158 -13.63 6.99 -4.20
C ILE A 158 -13.54 8.15 -5.20
N ASN A 159 -13.65 9.39 -4.73
CA ASN A 159 -13.52 10.57 -5.58
C ASN A 159 -12.14 10.63 -6.23
N TRP A 160 -11.10 10.35 -5.47
CA TRP A 160 -9.74 10.32 -6.01
C TRP A 160 -9.59 9.24 -7.09
N VAL A 161 -10.09 8.03 -6.82
CA VAL A 161 -10.03 6.92 -7.78
C VAL A 161 -10.74 7.28 -9.08
N LYS A 162 -11.91 7.93 -8.98
CA LYS A 162 -12.72 8.32 -10.13
C LYS A 162 -12.20 9.58 -10.84
N GLY A 163 -11.24 10.28 -10.25
CA GLY A 163 -10.77 11.55 -10.78
C GLY A 163 -11.72 12.71 -10.54
N GLU A 164 -12.58 12.59 -9.55
CA GLU A 164 -13.54 13.64 -9.15
C GLU A 164 -13.00 14.40 -7.93
N ASP A 165 -13.17 15.71 -7.93
CA ASP A 165 -12.77 16.56 -6.80
C ASP A 165 -13.88 16.65 -5.75
#